data_4df355eb5e8ffa59f8648fb65f2445e1
#
_entry.id   4df355eb5e8ffa59f8648fb65f2445e1
#
_cell.length_a   1.000
_cell.length_b   1.000
_cell.length_c   1.000
_cell.angle_alpha   90.00
_cell.angle_beta   90.00
_cell.angle_gamma   90.00
#
_symmetry.space_group_name_H-M   'P 1'
#
loop_
_entity.id
_entity.type
_entity.pdbx_description
1 polymer ?
#
loop_
_entity_poly.entity_id
_entity_poly.type
_entity_poly.pdbx_seq_one_letter_code
_entity_poly.pdbx_strand_id
1 'polypeptide(L)'
;MDHQHYLQLALAEAKKSPPKPTNFCVGAALVSPSSQPPLLVTGYTLECPGNTHAEQSCFIKLAASHGIAASEAEEKLGPLLPEDVVLYTTMEPCNQRSPGNMTCVERILKLKREDGTQAVKTVVCGVHEPEKFVGENQGRKRLKEAGIEVLHVGGMEEEILAVATAGHEKNAT
;
A
#
# COMPACT_ATOMS: atom_id res chain seq x y z
N MET A 1 1.86 4.37 -18.72
CA MET A 1 1.98 3.22 -17.82
C MET A 1 0.62 2.58 -17.64
N ASP A 2 0.56 1.26 -17.65
CA ASP A 2 -0.71 0.53 -17.54
C ASP A 2 -1.12 0.36 -16.07
N HIS A 3 -1.85 1.32 -15.54
CA HIS A 3 -2.32 1.30 -14.16
C HIS A 3 -3.24 0.11 -13.88
N GLN A 4 -4.10 -0.26 -14.81
CA GLN A 4 -4.99 -1.40 -14.64
C GLN A 4 -4.22 -2.71 -14.47
N HIS A 5 -3.19 -2.90 -15.28
CA HIS A 5 -2.35 -4.10 -15.20
C HIS A 5 -1.74 -4.26 -13.81
N TYR A 6 -1.15 -3.20 -13.27
CA TYR A 6 -0.52 -3.26 -11.94
C TYR A 6 -1.53 -3.35 -10.80
N LEU A 7 -2.72 -2.76 -10.95
CA LEU A 7 -3.79 -2.97 -9.98
C LEU A 7 -4.31 -4.40 -10.01
N GLN A 8 -4.36 -5.04 -11.18
CA GLN A 8 -4.70 -6.45 -11.28
C GLN A 8 -3.68 -7.34 -10.58
N LEU A 9 -2.39 -7.01 -10.69
CA LEU A 9 -1.34 -7.71 -9.95
C LEU A 9 -1.53 -7.53 -8.45
N ALA A 10 -1.83 -6.31 -8.00
CA ALA A 10 -2.11 -6.04 -6.60
C ALA A 10 -3.34 -6.83 -6.12
N LEU A 11 -4.40 -6.90 -6.92
CA LEU A 11 -5.58 -7.68 -6.58
C LEU A 11 -5.27 -9.18 -6.46
N ALA A 12 -4.44 -9.71 -7.36
CA ALA A 12 -3.99 -11.10 -7.27
C ALA A 12 -3.24 -11.36 -5.97
N GLU A 13 -2.44 -10.41 -5.51
CA GLU A 13 -1.78 -10.50 -4.20
C GLU A 13 -2.77 -10.45 -3.04
N ALA A 14 -3.79 -9.58 -3.13
CA ALA A 14 -4.83 -9.50 -2.10
C ALA A 14 -5.53 -10.84 -1.87
N LYS A 15 -5.71 -11.64 -2.92
CA LYS A 15 -6.34 -12.96 -2.85
C LYS A 15 -5.52 -13.97 -2.04
N LYS A 16 -4.24 -13.72 -1.84
CA LYS A 16 -3.36 -14.58 -1.02
C LYS A 16 -3.49 -14.29 0.47
N SER A 17 -4.06 -13.14 0.84
CA SER A 17 -4.22 -12.76 2.23
C SER A 17 -5.22 -13.67 2.94
N PRO A 18 -4.91 -14.14 4.17
CA PRO A 18 -5.87 -14.95 4.92
C PRO A 18 -7.08 -14.12 5.34
N PRO A 19 -8.30 -14.49 4.93
CA PRO A 19 -9.50 -13.75 5.32
C PRO A 19 -9.73 -13.81 6.83
N LYS A 20 -9.99 -12.66 7.46
CA LYS A 20 -10.25 -12.54 8.89
C LYS A 20 -11.35 -11.52 9.15
N PRO A 21 -12.14 -11.70 10.22
CA PRO A 21 -13.26 -10.77 10.52
C PRO A 21 -12.82 -9.33 10.78
N THR A 22 -11.58 -9.11 11.21
CA THR A 22 -11.08 -7.81 11.64
C THR A 22 -10.18 -7.13 10.62
N ASN A 23 -9.85 -7.79 9.51
CA ASN A 23 -8.90 -7.28 8.53
C ASN A 23 -9.51 -7.19 7.14
N PHE A 24 -9.05 -6.20 6.37
CA PHE A 24 -9.28 -6.15 4.93
C PHE A 24 -8.15 -6.88 4.23
N CYS A 25 -8.49 -7.73 3.25
CA CYS A 25 -7.49 -8.37 2.40
C CYS A 25 -7.10 -7.39 1.28
N VAL A 26 -5.92 -6.81 1.41
CA VAL A 26 -5.39 -5.80 0.50
C VAL A 26 -4.15 -6.33 -0.19
N GLY A 27 -3.93 -5.94 -1.41
CA GLY A 27 -2.71 -6.23 -2.15
C GLY A 27 -2.05 -4.95 -2.62
N ALA A 28 -0.74 -5.00 -2.77
CA ALA A 28 0.05 -3.86 -3.18
C ALA A 28 1.22 -4.27 -4.08
N ALA A 29 1.72 -3.32 -4.85
CA ALA A 29 2.90 -3.49 -5.70
C ALA A 29 3.68 -2.18 -5.76
N LEU A 30 5.00 -2.27 -5.64
CA LEU A 30 5.89 -1.13 -5.92
C LEU A 30 6.46 -1.30 -7.32
N VAL A 31 6.36 -0.26 -8.12
CA VAL A 31 6.77 -0.26 -9.52
C VAL A 31 7.65 0.95 -9.79
N SER A 32 8.72 0.75 -10.54
CA SER A 32 9.54 1.84 -11.08
C SER A 32 9.59 1.69 -12.59
N PRO A 33 8.94 2.59 -13.35
CA PRO A 33 8.96 2.50 -14.82
C PRO A 33 10.35 2.48 -15.43
N SER A 34 11.33 3.12 -14.79
CA SER A 34 12.70 3.19 -15.28
C SER A 34 13.54 1.96 -14.94
N SER A 35 13.05 1.08 -14.07
CA SER A 35 13.77 -0.11 -13.65
C SER A 35 13.51 -1.29 -14.58
N GLN A 36 14.45 -2.26 -14.60
CA GLN A 36 14.33 -3.50 -15.36
C GLN A 36 14.56 -4.70 -14.42
N PRO A 37 13.53 -5.48 -14.12
CA PRO A 37 12.10 -5.26 -14.48
C PRO A 37 11.48 -4.10 -13.71
N PRO A 38 10.36 -3.52 -14.21
CA PRO A 38 9.70 -2.41 -13.54
C PRO A 38 9.09 -2.79 -12.18
N LEU A 39 8.56 -3.99 -12.04
CA LEU A 39 7.98 -4.46 -10.79
C LEU A 39 9.09 -4.72 -9.78
N LEU A 40 9.12 -3.96 -8.69
CA LEU A 40 10.15 -4.09 -7.66
C LEU A 40 9.79 -5.13 -6.61
N VAL A 41 8.54 -5.13 -6.15
CA VAL A 41 8.05 -6.03 -5.10
C VAL A 41 6.53 -5.98 -5.04
N THR A 42 5.93 -7.07 -4.55
CA THR A 42 4.50 -7.14 -4.23
C THR A 42 4.31 -7.42 -2.75
N GLY A 43 3.10 -7.19 -2.25
CA GLY A 43 2.76 -7.48 -0.86
C GLY A 43 1.27 -7.67 -0.66
N TYR A 44 0.90 -8.37 0.41
CA TYR A 44 -0.50 -8.52 0.80
C TYR A 44 -0.64 -8.47 2.32
N THR A 45 -1.84 -8.21 2.78
CA THR A 45 -2.15 -8.11 4.21
C THR A 45 -1.77 -9.40 4.94
N LEU A 46 -1.03 -9.27 6.03
CA LEU A 46 -0.54 -10.38 6.88
C LEU A 46 0.50 -11.29 6.21
N GLU A 47 1.14 -10.84 5.15
CA GLU A 47 2.21 -11.61 4.50
C GLU A 47 3.44 -11.74 5.40
N CYS A 48 3.85 -10.65 6.01
CA CYS A 48 5.00 -10.63 6.92
C CYS A 48 4.56 -10.88 8.36
N PRO A 49 5.49 -11.31 9.25
CA PRO A 49 5.14 -11.56 10.66
C PRO A 49 4.51 -10.34 11.33
N GLY A 50 3.52 -10.58 12.17
CA GLY A 50 2.78 -9.54 12.87
C GLY A 50 1.54 -9.12 12.09
N ASN A 51 0.91 -8.02 12.53
CA ASN A 51 -0.26 -7.46 11.88
C ASN A 51 0.17 -6.49 10.77
N THR A 52 0.73 -7.04 9.67
CA THR A 52 1.28 -6.23 8.59
C THR A 52 0.22 -5.93 7.53
N HIS A 53 0.22 -4.68 7.04
CA HIS A 53 -0.57 -4.27 5.89
C HIS A 53 0.18 -4.56 4.59
N ALA A 54 -0.53 -4.53 3.46
CA ALA A 54 0.05 -4.86 2.16
C ALA A 54 1.22 -3.95 1.79
N GLU A 55 1.07 -2.65 1.95
CA GLU A 55 2.10 -1.66 1.65
C GLU A 55 3.33 -1.89 2.54
N GLN A 56 3.09 -2.11 3.84
CA GLN A 56 4.14 -2.42 4.81
C GLN A 56 4.90 -3.67 4.41
N SER A 57 4.20 -4.71 3.94
CA SER A 57 4.84 -5.95 3.49
C SER A 57 5.76 -5.71 2.30
N CYS A 58 5.36 -4.84 1.36
CA CYS A 58 6.23 -4.41 0.26
C CYS A 58 7.53 -3.80 0.78
N PHE A 59 7.42 -2.86 1.71
CA PHE A 59 8.59 -2.16 2.25
C PHE A 59 9.51 -3.11 3.01
N ILE A 60 8.95 -3.99 3.84
CA ILE A 60 9.72 -4.97 4.61
C ILE A 60 10.48 -5.92 3.69
N LYS A 61 9.81 -6.47 2.69
CA LYS A 61 10.43 -7.44 1.77
C LYS A 61 11.53 -6.80 0.92
N LEU A 62 11.26 -5.60 0.41
CA LEU A 62 12.27 -4.90 -0.40
C LEU A 62 13.46 -4.48 0.46
N ALA A 63 13.22 -4.01 1.68
CA ALA A 63 14.27 -3.70 2.63
C ALA A 63 15.13 -4.92 2.93
N ALA A 64 14.49 -6.07 3.17
CA ALA A 64 15.21 -7.32 3.42
C ALA A 64 16.14 -7.72 2.27
N SER A 65 15.73 -7.46 1.03
CA SER A 65 16.59 -7.72 -0.15
C SER A 65 17.85 -6.86 -0.17
N HIS A 66 17.87 -5.77 0.59
CA HIS A 66 19.04 -4.89 0.76
C HIS A 66 19.73 -5.09 2.12
N GLY A 67 19.37 -6.13 2.87
CA GLY A 67 19.96 -6.39 4.18
C GLY A 67 19.47 -5.46 5.28
N ILE A 68 18.34 -4.78 5.09
CA ILE A 68 17.76 -3.83 6.04
C ILE A 68 16.70 -4.56 6.88
N ALA A 69 16.79 -4.41 8.22
CA ALA A 69 15.81 -5.00 9.13
C ALA A 69 14.43 -4.38 8.98
N ALA A 70 13.37 -5.17 9.23
CA ALA A 70 11.99 -4.71 9.10
C ALA A 70 11.71 -3.44 9.93
N SER A 71 12.28 -3.34 11.12
CA SER A 71 12.10 -2.17 12.00
C SER A 71 12.72 -0.88 11.46
N GLU A 72 13.61 -0.98 10.49
CA GLU A 72 14.33 0.14 9.90
C GLU A 72 13.95 0.40 8.44
N ALA A 73 12.95 -0.34 7.93
CA ALA A 73 12.60 -0.29 6.50
C ALA A 73 12.27 1.13 6.05
N GLU A 74 11.38 1.83 6.75
CA GLU A 74 10.93 3.16 6.34
C GLU A 74 12.05 4.22 6.42
N GLU A 75 13.01 4.03 7.29
CA GLU A 75 14.12 4.98 7.44
C GLU A 75 15.21 4.77 6.40
N LYS A 76 15.54 3.52 6.10
CA LYS A 76 16.72 3.18 5.32
C LYS A 76 16.45 2.82 3.86
N LEU A 77 15.22 2.44 3.53
CA LEU A 77 14.89 2.02 2.17
C LEU A 77 14.80 3.19 1.20
N GLY A 78 14.27 4.33 1.64
CA GLY A 78 14.00 5.48 0.77
C GLY A 78 15.17 5.90 -0.12
N PRO A 79 16.39 6.09 0.42
CA PRO A 79 17.54 6.49 -0.39
C PRO A 79 17.96 5.47 -1.46
N LEU A 80 17.55 4.22 -1.31
CA LEU A 80 17.90 3.14 -2.26
C LEU A 80 16.88 2.98 -3.38
N LEU A 81 15.72 3.64 -3.29
CA LEU A 81 14.65 3.51 -4.28
C LEU A 81 14.95 4.37 -5.52
N PRO A 82 14.51 3.91 -6.71
CA PRO A 82 14.55 4.74 -7.92
C PRO A 82 13.73 6.03 -7.74
N GLU A 83 13.93 6.99 -8.66
CA GLU A 83 13.28 8.31 -8.57
C GLU A 83 11.80 8.31 -8.93
N ASP A 84 11.32 7.28 -9.61
CA ASP A 84 10.00 7.24 -10.22
C ASP A 84 9.08 6.16 -9.64
N VAL A 85 9.19 5.88 -8.34
CA VAL A 85 8.42 4.79 -7.71
C VAL A 85 6.94 5.12 -7.64
N VAL A 86 6.13 4.17 -8.07
CA VAL A 86 4.67 4.18 -7.99
C VAL A 86 4.22 3.05 -7.07
N LEU A 87 3.39 3.37 -6.09
CA LEU A 87 2.77 2.37 -5.23
C LEU A 87 1.36 2.10 -5.74
N TYR A 88 1.11 0.86 -6.12
CA TYR A 88 -0.23 0.36 -6.45
C TYR A 88 -0.79 -0.35 -5.23
N THR A 89 -2.01 -0.05 -4.88
CA THR A 89 -2.70 -0.71 -3.76
C THR A 89 -4.18 -0.88 -4.10
N THR A 90 -4.76 -2.02 -3.77
CA THR A 90 -6.17 -2.27 -4.05
C THR A 90 -7.08 -1.34 -3.27
N MET A 91 -6.70 -1.03 -2.02
CA MET A 91 -7.42 -0.04 -1.20
C MET A 91 -6.50 1.12 -0.87
N GLU A 92 -7.08 2.31 -0.75
CA GLU A 92 -6.36 3.52 -0.34
C GLU A 92 -5.57 3.28 0.95
N PRO A 93 -4.31 3.76 1.05
CA PRO A 93 -3.49 3.58 2.26
C PRO A 93 -4.19 4.12 3.50
N CYS A 94 -4.15 3.35 4.57
CA CYS A 94 -4.83 3.72 5.81
C CYS A 94 -4.18 4.93 6.48
N ASN A 95 -5.01 5.76 7.13
CA ASN A 95 -4.56 6.91 7.92
C ASN A 95 -4.93 6.77 9.41
N GLN A 96 -5.54 5.65 9.79
CA GLN A 96 -5.86 5.32 11.18
C GLN A 96 -5.60 3.84 11.45
N ARG A 97 -4.98 3.55 12.60
CA ARG A 97 -4.74 2.19 13.07
C ARG A 97 -4.85 2.18 14.60
N SER A 98 -4.84 0.98 15.17
CA SER A 98 -4.77 0.81 16.62
C SER A 98 -3.59 1.58 17.21
N PRO A 99 -3.73 2.15 18.42
CA PRO A 99 -2.63 2.87 19.07
C PRO A 99 -1.33 2.06 19.10
N GLY A 100 -0.22 2.73 18.81
CA GLY A 100 1.10 2.10 18.74
C GLY A 100 1.47 1.54 17.38
N ASN A 101 0.55 1.52 16.42
CA ASN A 101 0.83 1.06 15.04
C ASN A 101 0.89 2.25 14.08
N MET A 102 1.97 2.31 13.30
CA MET A 102 2.13 3.33 12.28
C MET A 102 1.19 3.06 11.11
N THR A 103 0.51 4.10 10.63
CA THR A 103 -0.37 3.98 9.45
C THR A 103 0.43 3.82 8.16
N CYS A 104 -0.22 3.31 7.11
CA CYS A 104 0.44 3.20 5.81
C CYS A 104 0.79 4.56 5.22
N VAL A 105 -0.07 5.58 5.45
CA VAL A 105 0.25 6.96 5.04
C VAL A 105 1.54 7.43 5.70
N GLU A 106 1.71 7.24 7.00
CA GLU A 106 2.93 7.61 7.70
C GLU A 106 4.15 6.86 7.18
N ARG A 107 4.00 5.57 6.88
CA ARG A 107 5.09 4.74 6.34
C ARG A 107 5.54 5.26 4.97
N ILE A 108 4.59 5.59 4.10
CA ILE A 108 4.89 6.18 2.79
C ILE A 108 5.63 7.51 2.96
N LEU A 109 5.16 8.37 3.86
CA LEU A 109 5.76 9.68 4.09
C LEU A 109 7.17 9.61 4.68
N LYS A 110 7.49 8.55 5.41
CA LYS A 110 8.84 8.33 5.96
C LYS A 110 9.86 7.88 4.93
N LEU A 111 9.42 7.32 3.81
CA LEU A 111 10.30 6.90 2.73
C LEU A 111 10.80 8.13 1.97
N LYS A 112 11.97 8.61 2.35
CA LYS A 112 12.58 9.82 1.76
C LYS A 112 13.92 9.48 1.12
N ARG A 113 14.18 10.13 -0.01
CA ARG A 113 15.46 10.07 -0.68
C ARG A 113 16.47 10.91 0.11
N GLU A 114 17.76 10.78 -0.25
CA GLU A 114 18.84 11.53 0.41
C GLU A 114 18.64 13.05 0.38
N ASP A 115 18.01 13.57 -0.68
CA ASP A 115 17.72 15.00 -0.82
C ASP A 115 16.49 15.46 -0.04
N GLY A 116 15.85 14.56 0.71
CA GLY A 116 14.66 14.85 1.50
C GLY A 116 13.34 14.80 0.73
N THR A 117 13.37 14.53 -0.58
CA THR A 117 12.15 14.36 -1.37
C THR A 117 11.52 12.99 -1.11
N GLN A 118 10.22 12.87 -1.38
CA GLN A 118 9.51 11.62 -1.21
C GLN A 118 10.02 10.58 -2.21
N ALA A 119 10.29 9.36 -1.72
CA ALA A 119 10.73 8.26 -2.56
C ALA A 119 9.58 7.72 -3.42
N VAL A 120 8.37 7.62 -2.85
CA VAL A 120 7.15 7.27 -3.60
C VAL A 120 6.60 8.55 -4.22
N LYS A 121 6.48 8.58 -5.53
CA LYS A 121 6.00 9.78 -6.26
C LYS A 121 4.51 9.75 -6.52
N THR A 122 3.94 8.55 -6.68
CA THR A 122 2.52 8.37 -7.02
C THR A 122 1.96 7.18 -6.25
N VAL A 123 0.75 7.34 -5.75
CA VAL A 123 -0.04 6.24 -5.17
C VAL A 123 -1.27 6.04 -6.07
N VAL A 124 -1.44 4.83 -6.55
CA VAL A 124 -2.60 4.46 -7.39
C VAL A 124 -3.44 3.45 -6.62
N CYS A 125 -4.70 3.77 -6.38
CA CYS A 125 -5.61 2.88 -5.64
C CYS A 125 -6.85 2.53 -6.45
N GLY A 126 -7.39 1.35 -6.17
CA GLY A 126 -8.60 0.84 -6.84
C GLY A 126 -9.89 1.21 -6.14
N VAL A 127 -9.87 1.32 -4.82
CA VAL A 127 -11.00 1.82 -4.02
C VAL A 127 -10.49 2.75 -2.94
N HIS A 128 -11.34 3.71 -2.55
CA HIS A 128 -11.04 4.59 -1.43
C HIS A 128 -11.36 3.92 -0.11
N GLU A 129 -10.67 4.32 0.96
CA GLU A 129 -11.01 3.92 2.31
C GLU A 129 -12.42 4.46 2.65
N PRO A 130 -13.31 3.63 3.27
CA PRO A 130 -14.68 4.08 3.56
C PRO A 130 -14.70 5.30 4.48
N GLU A 131 -15.33 6.40 4.02
CA GLU A 131 -15.38 7.68 4.73
C GLU A 131 -16.07 7.59 6.10
N LYS A 132 -17.02 6.68 6.26
CA LYS A 132 -17.77 6.51 7.52
C LYS A 132 -16.88 6.16 8.72
N PHE A 133 -15.65 5.72 8.49
CA PHE A 133 -14.73 5.38 9.55
C PHE A 133 -13.71 6.49 9.84
N VAL A 134 -13.60 7.49 8.99
CA VAL A 134 -12.48 8.44 9.03
C VAL A 134 -12.94 9.91 8.92
N GLY A 135 -14.21 10.19 8.64
CA GLY A 135 -14.64 11.55 8.30
C GLY A 135 -14.02 11.98 6.98
N GLU A 136 -13.40 13.16 6.94
CA GLU A 136 -12.64 13.58 5.77
C GLU A 136 -11.37 12.73 5.62
N ASN A 137 -10.99 12.42 4.38
CA ASN A 137 -9.80 11.62 4.12
C ASN A 137 -8.53 12.45 4.29
N GLN A 138 -8.06 12.53 5.53
CA GLN A 138 -6.85 13.26 5.87
C GLN A 138 -5.59 12.61 5.29
N GLY A 139 -5.61 11.29 5.07
CA GLY A 139 -4.48 10.57 4.50
C GLY A 139 -4.16 11.02 3.09
N ARG A 140 -5.18 11.11 2.23
CA ARG A 140 -5.00 11.58 0.86
C ARG A 140 -4.48 13.00 0.83
N LYS A 141 -5.03 13.87 1.70
CA LYS A 141 -4.58 15.24 1.82
C LYS A 141 -3.11 15.32 2.24
N ARG A 142 -2.71 14.53 3.24
CA ARG A 142 -1.32 14.49 3.71
C ARG A 142 -0.35 14.07 2.61
N LEU A 143 -0.72 13.06 1.81
CA LEU A 143 0.10 12.61 0.70
C LEU A 143 0.25 13.71 -0.35
N LYS A 144 -0.85 14.35 -0.73
CA LYS A 144 -0.83 15.43 -1.72
C LYS A 144 -0.02 16.64 -1.24
N GLU A 145 -0.14 17.02 0.02
CA GLU A 145 0.63 18.13 0.60
C GLU A 145 2.14 17.83 0.61
N ALA A 146 2.52 16.55 0.68
CA ALA A 146 3.92 16.13 0.62
C ALA A 146 4.45 16.04 -0.83
N GLY A 147 3.62 16.33 -1.83
CA GLY A 147 4.01 16.28 -3.23
C GLY A 147 3.79 14.92 -3.91
N ILE A 148 3.06 14.01 -3.26
CA ILE A 148 2.75 12.70 -3.82
C ILE A 148 1.42 12.79 -4.57
N GLU A 149 1.41 12.34 -5.83
CA GLU A 149 0.18 12.24 -6.62
C GLU A 149 -0.64 11.05 -6.15
N VAL A 150 -1.94 11.24 -5.96
CA VAL A 150 -2.85 10.17 -5.57
C VAL A 150 -3.91 10.00 -6.66
N LEU A 151 -3.92 8.83 -7.29
CA LEU A 151 -4.83 8.52 -8.39
C LEU A 151 -5.77 7.38 -7.98
N HIS A 152 -7.04 7.53 -8.34
CA HIS A 152 -8.02 6.44 -8.24
C HIS A 152 -8.30 5.92 -9.65
N VAL A 153 -8.17 4.60 -9.83
CA VAL A 153 -8.48 3.94 -11.11
C VAL A 153 -9.69 3.05 -10.92
N GLY A 154 -10.81 3.45 -11.52
CA GLY A 154 -12.06 2.71 -11.43
C GLY A 154 -12.11 1.48 -12.30
N GLY A 155 -13.15 0.67 -12.10
CA GLY A 155 -13.45 -0.51 -12.90
C GLY A 155 -13.27 -1.84 -12.17
N MET A 156 -12.63 -1.84 -11.00
CA MET A 156 -12.39 -3.07 -10.23
C MET A 156 -12.95 -3.03 -8.82
N GLU A 157 -13.77 -2.02 -8.49
CA GLU A 157 -14.25 -1.77 -7.13
C GLU A 157 -15.00 -2.98 -6.54
N GLU A 158 -15.92 -3.58 -7.28
CA GLU A 158 -16.68 -4.73 -6.79
C GLU A 158 -15.78 -5.91 -6.45
N GLU A 159 -14.85 -6.23 -7.34
CA GLU A 159 -13.94 -7.35 -7.14
C GLU A 159 -12.98 -7.10 -5.99
N ILE A 160 -12.44 -5.88 -5.90
CA ILE A 160 -11.56 -5.49 -4.80
C ILE A 160 -12.28 -5.58 -3.46
N LEU A 161 -13.50 -5.05 -3.37
CA LEU A 161 -14.29 -5.08 -2.13
C LEU A 161 -14.68 -6.51 -1.75
N ALA A 162 -15.02 -7.35 -2.72
CA ALA A 162 -15.34 -8.75 -2.46
C ALA A 162 -14.14 -9.48 -1.84
N VAL A 163 -12.95 -9.26 -2.34
CA VAL A 163 -11.71 -9.85 -1.79
C VAL A 163 -11.40 -9.23 -0.43
N ALA A 164 -11.48 -7.91 -0.32
CA ALA A 164 -11.12 -7.19 0.90
C ALA A 164 -11.98 -7.63 2.10
N THR A 165 -13.26 -7.88 1.87
CA THR A 165 -14.22 -8.21 2.93
C THR A 165 -14.53 -9.71 3.02
N ALA A 166 -13.76 -10.56 2.37
CA ALA A 166 -14.03 -12.00 2.29
C ALA A 166 -14.13 -12.69 3.68
N GLY A 167 -13.37 -12.19 4.66
CA GLY A 167 -13.39 -12.71 6.03
C GLY A 167 -14.38 -12.04 6.96
N HIS A 168 -15.07 -10.98 6.51
CA HIS A 168 -16.01 -10.24 7.35
C HIS A 168 -17.30 -11.03 7.50
N GLU A 169 -17.88 -11.00 8.72
CA GLU A 169 -19.19 -11.60 8.94
C GLU A 169 -20.23 -10.90 8.07
N LYS A 170 -20.85 -11.68 7.19
CA LYS A 170 -22.02 -11.21 6.48
C LYS A 170 -23.17 -11.34 7.43
N ASN A 171 -23.80 -10.21 7.79
CA ASN A 171 -25.05 -10.26 8.53
C ASN A 171 -26.01 -11.18 7.78
N ALA A 172 -26.39 -12.27 8.44
CA ALA A 172 -27.33 -13.22 7.88
C ALA A 172 -28.73 -12.62 7.91
N THR A 173 -29.04 -11.81 6.93
CA THR A 173 -30.41 -11.37 6.67
C THR A 173 -30.77 -11.71 5.24
#